data_b4587aaed51c6ae3982ba47a98a318d6
#
_entry.id   b4587aaed51c6ae3982ba47a98a318d6
#
_cell.length_a   1.000
_cell.length_b   1.000
_cell.length_c   1.000
_cell.angle_alpha   90.00
_cell.angle_beta   90.00
_cell.angle_gamma   90.00
#
_symmetry.space_group_name_H-M   'P 1'
#
loop_
_entity.id
_entity.type
_entity.pdbx_description
1 polymer ?
#
loop_
_entity_poly.entity_id
_entity_poly.type
_entity_poly.pdbx_seq_one_letter_code
_entity_poly.pdbx_strand_id
1 'polypeptide(L)'
;MLWTTALIWGGGFVAGKMALTGLSPWGVLFWRFGLAALLFLLPFHKAIMGQGRRVLAFGILSGVLLALSLVVQLLGLSYTTSARQSFLFTTYVAWTPFVSWLVLKKRPGTRAFAAAFLAVMGIGLIAAGGEGEIRLGDGITLVSSILFTLQIVFVGKHMKKEMDIFAFSFIQFAAASLFSLALLLLMGEPLIPEGRECTEGVLFLGILNTAAAFTLQNEAQKYLPDVTVSLISSMESVFGFLFSCLYYGNPVTLRFLLGGALCFMAIWVNGAGKEKTRPFGA
;
A
#
# COMPACT_ATOMS: atom_id res chain seq x y z
N MET A 1 7.39 3.95 12.69
CA MET A 1 7.28 3.02 11.56
C MET A 1 6.09 3.38 10.63
N LEU A 2 4.81 3.16 11.00
CA LEU A 2 3.67 3.37 10.08
C LEU A 2 3.47 4.82 9.60
N TRP A 3 3.76 5.81 10.42
CA TRP A 3 3.76 7.22 9.99
C TRP A 3 4.79 7.50 8.89
N THR A 4 6.00 6.92 9.03
CA THR A 4 7.05 7.00 8.00
C THR A 4 6.60 6.27 6.73
N THR A 5 5.96 5.11 6.88
CA THR A 5 5.35 4.37 5.75
C THR A 5 4.32 5.23 5.02
N ALA A 6 3.37 5.83 5.75
CA ALA A 6 2.32 6.66 5.17
C ALA A 6 2.89 7.90 4.43
N LEU A 7 3.90 8.55 5.02
CA LEU A 7 4.59 9.67 4.39
C LEU A 7 5.24 9.26 3.06
N ILE A 8 6.00 8.16 3.06
CA ILE A 8 6.68 7.66 1.86
C ILE A 8 5.66 7.22 0.81
N TRP A 9 4.60 6.51 1.22
CA TRP A 9 3.55 6.06 0.30
C TRP A 9 2.78 7.21 -0.33
N GLY A 10 2.58 8.31 0.41
CA GLY A 10 2.00 9.53 -0.15
C GLY A 10 2.77 10.05 -1.37
N GLY A 11 4.11 10.07 -1.30
CA GLY A 11 4.95 10.42 -2.45
C GLY A 11 4.87 9.40 -3.60
N GLY A 12 4.52 8.16 -3.30
CA GLY A 12 4.39 7.08 -4.28
C GLY A 12 3.35 7.31 -5.37
N PHE A 13 2.28 8.08 -5.11
CA PHE A 13 1.27 8.40 -6.13
C PHE A 13 1.82 9.32 -7.22
N VAL A 14 2.63 10.30 -6.85
CA VAL A 14 3.33 11.17 -7.81
C VAL A 14 4.40 10.37 -8.55
N ALA A 15 5.25 9.65 -7.83
CA ALA A 15 6.30 8.81 -8.42
C ALA A 15 5.72 7.71 -9.34
N GLY A 16 4.55 7.15 -9.00
CA GLY A 16 3.84 6.22 -9.88
C GLY A 16 3.42 6.86 -11.20
N LYS A 17 2.93 8.10 -11.15
CA LYS A 17 2.57 8.83 -12.38
C LYS A 17 3.81 9.14 -13.22
N MET A 18 4.93 9.52 -12.59
CA MET A 18 6.23 9.70 -13.25
C MET A 18 6.71 8.40 -13.90
N ALA A 19 6.64 7.27 -13.20
CA ALA A 19 7.06 5.98 -13.74
C ALA A 19 6.24 5.53 -14.96
N LEU A 20 4.95 5.86 -15.00
CA LEU A 20 4.04 5.55 -16.11
C LEU A 20 4.28 6.40 -17.37
N THR A 21 5.18 7.40 -17.34
CA THR A 21 5.54 8.16 -18.57
C THR A 21 6.38 7.35 -19.55
N GLY A 22 7.12 6.34 -19.08
CA GLY A 22 8.01 5.54 -19.92
C GLY A 22 7.96 4.05 -19.68
N LEU A 23 7.02 3.56 -18.85
CA LEU A 23 6.76 2.13 -18.61
C LEU A 23 5.28 1.85 -18.49
N SER A 24 4.88 0.65 -18.90
CA SER A 24 3.56 0.12 -18.57
C SER A 24 3.43 -0.21 -17.07
N PRO A 25 2.22 -0.36 -16.51
CA PRO A 25 2.01 -0.76 -15.12
C PRO A 25 2.79 -2.04 -14.72
N TRP A 26 2.89 -3.01 -15.63
CA TRP A 26 3.65 -4.25 -15.43
C TRP A 26 5.14 -3.99 -15.32
N GLY A 27 5.70 -3.15 -16.20
CA GLY A 27 7.10 -2.74 -16.19
C GLY A 27 7.47 -1.97 -14.92
N VAL A 28 6.61 -1.04 -14.49
CA VAL A 28 6.81 -0.30 -13.23
C VAL A 28 6.88 -1.27 -12.05
N LEU A 29 5.97 -2.26 -11.97
CA LEU A 29 5.98 -3.23 -10.86
C LEU A 29 7.18 -4.18 -10.92
N PHE A 30 7.55 -4.65 -12.10
CA PHE A 30 8.75 -5.47 -12.25
C PHE A 30 9.97 -4.76 -11.67
N TRP A 31 10.23 -3.52 -12.08
CA TRP A 31 11.39 -2.77 -11.63
C TRP A 31 11.31 -2.39 -10.15
N ARG A 32 10.16 -1.88 -9.66
CA ARG A 32 10.05 -1.48 -8.25
C ARG A 32 10.26 -2.65 -7.28
N PHE A 33 9.68 -3.81 -7.58
CA PHE A 33 9.86 -4.99 -6.75
C PHE A 33 11.21 -5.66 -6.95
N GLY A 34 11.73 -5.67 -8.18
CA GLY A 34 13.05 -6.19 -8.51
C GLY A 34 14.16 -5.42 -7.80
N LEU A 35 14.12 -4.08 -7.84
CA LEU A 35 15.05 -3.23 -7.09
C LEU A 35 14.98 -3.47 -5.59
N ALA A 36 13.76 -3.57 -5.02
CA ALA A 36 13.58 -3.85 -3.61
C ALA A 36 14.14 -5.23 -3.21
N ALA A 37 13.91 -6.25 -4.03
CA ALA A 37 14.47 -7.58 -3.80
C ALA A 37 16.00 -7.57 -3.87
N LEU A 38 16.58 -6.92 -4.89
CA LEU A 38 18.04 -6.83 -5.03
C LEU A 38 18.71 -6.14 -3.85
N LEU A 39 18.09 -5.09 -3.29
CA LEU A 39 18.60 -4.40 -2.10
C LEU A 39 18.71 -5.32 -0.89
N PHE A 40 17.86 -6.34 -0.76
CA PHE A 40 17.90 -7.28 0.37
C PHE A 40 18.70 -8.55 0.07
N LEU A 41 18.90 -8.91 -1.18
CA LEU A 41 19.57 -10.16 -1.55
C LEU A 41 21.00 -10.22 -0.99
N LEU A 42 21.81 -9.19 -1.24
CA LEU A 42 23.22 -9.20 -0.84
C LEU A 42 23.40 -9.18 0.68
N PRO A 43 22.81 -8.22 1.47
CA PRO A 43 23.06 -8.14 2.89
C PRO A 43 22.40 -9.27 3.70
N PHE A 44 21.27 -9.85 3.22
CA PHE A 44 20.48 -10.82 3.98
C PHE A 44 20.42 -12.22 3.36
N HIS A 45 21.30 -12.56 2.42
CA HIS A 45 21.27 -13.84 1.70
C HIS A 45 21.27 -15.06 2.64
N LYS A 46 22.04 -15.03 3.75
CA LYS A 46 22.08 -16.12 4.73
C LYS A 46 20.74 -16.32 5.44
N ALA A 47 20.09 -15.23 5.85
CA ALA A 47 18.77 -15.27 6.46
C ALA A 47 17.71 -15.79 5.46
N ILE A 48 17.80 -15.37 4.19
CA ILE A 48 16.91 -15.82 3.12
C ILE A 48 17.03 -17.31 2.86
N MET A 49 18.24 -17.83 2.73
CA MET A 49 18.50 -19.26 2.47
C MET A 49 18.11 -20.17 3.65
N GLY A 50 18.08 -19.66 4.86
CA GLY A 50 17.68 -20.39 6.07
C GLY A 50 16.16 -20.54 6.26
N GLN A 51 15.33 -19.98 5.37
CA GLN A 51 13.87 -19.98 5.56
C GLN A 51 13.24 -21.34 5.26
N GLY A 52 12.31 -21.76 6.13
CA GLY A 52 11.53 -22.97 5.94
C GLY A 52 10.44 -22.82 4.86
N ARG A 53 9.97 -23.96 4.33
CA ARG A 53 8.94 -24.02 3.25
C ARG A 53 7.67 -23.20 3.56
N ARG A 54 7.28 -23.11 4.84
CA ARG A 54 6.08 -22.33 5.24
C ARG A 54 6.28 -20.83 5.03
N VAL A 55 7.44 -20.28 5.41
CA VAL A 55 7.76 -18.86 5.21
C VAL A 55 7.89 -18.55 3.72
N LEU A 56 8.50 -19.46 2.96
CA LEU A 56 8.62 -19.34 1.51
C LEU A 56 7.23 -19.28 0.85
N ALA A 57 6.36 -20.24 1.13
CA ALA A 57 5.00 -20.26 0.56
C ALA A 57 4.18 -19.03 0.97
N PHE A 58 4.29 -18.59 2.23
CA PHE A 58 3.62 -17.39 2.72
C PHE A 58 4.15 -16.13 2.02
N GLY A 59 5.47 -15.98 1.88
CA GLY A 59 6.07 -14.84 1.20
C GLY A 59 5.69 -14.78 -0.29
N ILE A 60 5.73 -15.93 -0.99
CA ILE A 60 5.34 -16.01 -2.40
C ILE A 60 3.87 -15.60 -2.58
N LEU A 61 2.94 -16.19 -1.82
CA LEU A 61 1.53 -15.86 -1.94
C LEU A 61 1.24 -14.39 -1.58
N SER A 62 1.90 -13.90 -0.53
CA SER A 62 1.82 -12.47 -0.15
C SER A 62 2.35 -11.56 -1.26
N GLY A 63 3.45 -11.94 -1.93
CA GLY A 63 4.03 -11.19 -3.04
C GLY A 63 3.11 -11.14 -4.26
N VAL A 64 2.49 -12.26 -4.63
CA VAL A 64 1.51 -12.32 -5.72
C VAL A 64 0.28 -11.46 -5.41
N LEU A 65 -0.27 -11.53 -4.18
CA LEU A 65 -1.40 -10.70 -3.77
C LEU A 65 -1.04 -9.21 -3.79
N LEU A 66 0.16 -8.86 -3.35
CA LEU A 66 0.67 -7.50 -3.39
C LEU A 66 0.80 -7.00 -4.82
N ALA A 67 1.44 -7.78 -5.70
CA ALA A 67 1.60 -7.41 -7.11
C ALA A 67 0.25 -7.25 -7.81
N LEU A 68 -0.70 -8.16 -7.56
CA LEU A 68 -2.04 -8.09 -8.13
C LEU A 68 -2.77 -6.81 -7.69
N SER A 69 -2.71 -6.44 -6.41
CA SER A 69 -3.34 -5.22 -5.92
C SER A 69 -2.71 -3.96 -6.55
N LEU A 70 -1.38 -3.92 -6.62
CA LEU A 70 -0.67 -2.74 -7.11
C LEU A 70 -0.66 -2.61 -8.64
N VAL A 71 -0.77 -3.72 -9.37
CA VAL A 71 -0.98 -3.65 -10.83
C VAL A 71 -2.33 -3.02 -11.15
N VAL A 72 -3.38 -3.45 -10.45
CA VAL A 72 -4.72 -2.86 -10.60
C VAL A 72 -4.70 -1.39 -10.15
N GLN A 73 -3.92 -1.03 -9.12
CA GLN A 73 -3.72 0.36 -8.70
C GLN A 73 -3.10 1.21 -9.81
N LEU A 74 -1.98 0.75 -10.41
CA LEU A 74 -1.29 1.49 -11.47
C LEU A 74 -2.14 1.58 -12.74
N LEU A 75 -2.90 0.53 -13.08
CA LEU A 75 -3.90 0.60 -14.14
C LEU A 75 -4.95 1.69 -13.86
N GLY A 76 -5.46 1.76 -12.64
CA GLY A 76 -6.34 2.85 -12.21
C GLY A 76 -5.66 4.21 -12.36
N LEU A 77 -4.39 4.35 -11.96
CA LEU A 77 -3.62 5.60 -12.05
C LEU A 77 -3.43 6.07 -13.49
N SER A 78 -3.36 5.17 -14.46
CA SER A 78 -3.27 5.54 -15.87
C SER A 78 -4.47 6.35 -16.35
N TYR A 79 -5.65 6.13 -15.74
CA TYR A 79 -6.92 6.75 -16.12
C TYR A 79 -7.46 7.80 -15.13
N THR A 80 -6.66 8.16 -14.09
CA THR A 80 -7.04 9.18 -13.10
C THR A 80 -5.84 10.03 -12.69
N THR A 81 -6.01 10.96 -11.74
CA THR A 81 -4.92 11.80 -11.20
C THR A 81 -4.33 11.19 -9.94
N SER A 82 -3.06 11.52 -9.64
CA SER A 82 -2.38 11.06 -8.41
C SER A 82 -3.14 11.46 -7.14
N ALA A 83 -3.64 12.70 -7.09
CA ALA A 83 -4.42 13.20 -5.96
C ALA A 83 -5.71 12.38 -5.79
N ARG A 84 -6.49 12.19 -6.86
CA ARG A 84 -7.76 11.45 -6.79
C ARG A 84 -7.53 9.98 -6.44
N GLN A 85 -6.53 9.36 -7.04
CA GLN A 85 -6.18 7.98 -6.71
C GLN A 85 -5.76 7.81 -5.26
N SER A 86 -4.99 8.74 -4.68
CA SER A 86 -4.56 8.63 -3.29
C SER A 86 -5.75 8.49 -2.33
N PHE A 87 -6.87 9.16 -2.61
CA PHE A 87 -8.09 9.04 -1.80
C PHE A 87 -8.85 7.74 -2.05
N LEU A 88 -9.07 7.40 -3.34
CA LEU A 88 -9.84 6.22 -3.72
C LEU A 88 -9.13 4.92 -3.28
N PHE A 89 -7.82 4.84 -3.46
CA PHE A 89 -7.05 3.69 -3.01
C PHE A 89 -7.12 3.53 -1.50
N THR A 90 -6.99 4.62 -0.75
CA THR A 90 -7.01 4.60 0.72
C THR A 90 -8.36 4.17 1.32
N THR A 91 -9.41 4.03 0.50
CA THR A 91 -10.67 3.40 0.96
C THR A 91 -10.49 1.96 1.45
N TYR A 92 -9.30 1.35 1.27
CA TYR A 92 -8.97 0.07 1.90
C TYR A 92 -9.19 0.10 3.42
N VAL A 93 -9.10 1.26 4.06
CA VAL A 93 -9.40 1.42 5.49
C VAL A 93 -10.84 1.07 5.85
N ALA A 94 -11.79 1.33 4.94
CA ALA A 94 -13.19 0.97 5.11
C ALA A 94 -13.42 -0.55 5.02
N TRP A 95 -12.72 -1.20 4.10
CA TRP A 95 -12.84 -2.64 3.87
C TRP A 95 -12.17 -3.47 4.97
N THR A 96 -11.11 -2.95 5.59
CA THR A 96 -10.26 -3.70 6.52
C THR A 96 -11.04 -4.32 7.69
N PRO A 97 -11.93 -3.63 8.43
CA PRO A 97 -12.65 -4.29 9.53
C PRO A 97 -13.57 -5.42 9.05
N PHE A 98 -14.17 -5.31 7.86
CA PHE A 98 -15.05 -6.35 7.31
C PHE A 98 -14.25 -7.56 6.84
N VAL A 99 -13.20 -7.35 6.06
CA VAL A 99 -12.34 -8.42 5.55
C VAL A 99 -11.60 -9.12 6.71
N SER A 100 -11.11 -8.36 7.69
CA SER A 100 -10.49 -8.91 8.89
C SER A 100 -11.47 -9.78 9.67
N TRP A 101 -12.73 -9.35 9.82
CA TRP A 101 -13.76 -10.15 10.44
C TRP A 101 -14.04 -11.46 9.69
N LEU A 102 -14.19 -11.38 8.36
CA LEU A 102 -14.47 -12.55 7.53
C LEU A 102 -13.32 -13.57 7.58
N VAL A 103 -12.08 -13.10 7.46
CA VAL A 103 -10.87 -13.95 7.37
C VAL A 103 -10.43 -14.47 8.74
N LEU A 104 -10.48 -13.64 9.78
CA LEU A 104 -10.06 -14.03 11.14
C LEU A 104 -11.18 -14.63 11.97
N LYS A 105 -12.44 -14.56 11.51
CA LYS A 105 -13.64 -15.00 12.23
C LYS A 105 -13.80 -14.34 13.62
N LYS A 106 -13.13 -13.23 13.87
CA LYS A 106 -13.20 -12.43 15.10
C LYS A 106 -13.74 -11.05 14.75
N ARG A 107 -14.90 -10.69 15.28
CA ARG A 107 -15.53 -9.38 15.02
C ARG A 107 -14.68 -8.27 15.63
N PRO A 108 -14.27 -7.27 14.86
CA PRO A 108 -13.62 -6.07 15.39
C PRO A 108 -14.56 -5.32 16.34
N GLY A 109 -13.99 -4.59 17.29
CA GLY A 109 -14.77 -3.75 18.19
C GLY A 109 -15.54 -2.66 17.45
N THR A 110 -16.64 -2.16 18.03
CA THR A 110 -17.46 -1.08 17.43
C THR A 110 -16.63 0.17 17.10
N ARG A 111 -15.59 0.46 17.88
CA ARG A 111 -14.67 1.56 17.64
C ARG A 111 -13.89 1.42 16.35
N ALA A 112 -13.51 0.21 15.94
CA ALA A 112 -12.84 -0.04 14.67
C ALA A 112 -13.72 0.34 13.47
N PHE A 113 -15.02 0.01 13.53
CA PHE A 113 -15.99 0.41 12.51
C PHE A 113 -16.25 1.92 12.52
N ALA A 114 -16.38 2.53 13.71
CA ALA A 114 -16.55 3.98 13.84
C ALA A 114 -15.33 4.74 13.29
N ALA A 115 -14.11 4.26 13.58
CA ALA A 115 -12.88 4.84 13.05
C ALA A 115 -12.78 4.68 11.52
N ALA A 116 -13.12 3.51 10.99
CA ALA A 116 -13.17 3.30 9.54
C ALA A 116 -14.17 4.24 8.86
N PHE A 117 -15.35 4.42 9.45
CA PHE A 117 -16.35 5.36 8.94
C PHE A 117 -15.86 6.81 8.95
N LEU A 118 -15.25 7.26 10.07
CA LEU A 118 -14.66 8.61 10.16
C LEU A 118 -13.54 8.83 9.13
N ALA A 119 -12.68 7.82 8.90
CA ALA A 119 -11.63 7.90 7.89
C ALA A 119 -12.23 8.05 6.48
N VAL A 120 -13.26 7.27 6.15
CA VAL A 120 -13.96 7.37 4.86
C VAL A 120 -14.63 8.72 4.67
N MET A 121 -15.25 9.27 5.72
CA MET A 121 -15.82 10.62 5.67
C MET A 121 -14.74 11.68 5.42
N GLY A 122 -13.59 11.57 6.09
CA GLY A 122 -12.45 12.46 5.87
C GLY A 122 -11.91 12.38 4.45
N ILE A 123 -11.67 11.16 3.96
CA ILE A 123 -11.23 10.87 2.59
C ILE A 123 -12.24 11.41 1.57
N GLY A 124 -13.54 11.16 1.79
CA GLY A 124 -14.63 11.64 0.93
C GLY A 124 -14.70 13.16 0.87
N LEU A 125 -14.50 13.85 1.99
CA LEU A 125 -14.48 15.32 2.05
C LEU A 125 -13.32 15.91 1.25
N ILE A 126 -12.14 15.30 1.28
CA ILE A 126 -11.00 15.71 0.49
C ILE A 126 -11.26 15.44 -1.00
N ALA A 127 -11.81 14.29 -1.33
CA ALA A 127 -12.12 13.90 -2.71
C ALA A 127 -13.20 14.78 -3.35
N ALA A 128 -14.18 15.28 -2.58
CA ALA A 128 -15.28 16.13 -3.07
C ALA A 128 -14.81 17.51 -3.59
N GLY A 129 -13.56 17.87 -3.42
CA GLY A 129 -12.96 19.09 -3.98
C GLY A 129 -12.42 18.93 -5.41
N GLY A 130 -12.40 17.72 -5.96
CA GLY A 130 -11.92 17.44 -7.33
C GLY A 130 -12.99 17.55 -8.41
N GLU A 131 -12.59 17.51 -9.67
CA GLU A 131 -13.46 17.54 -10.84
C GLU A 131 -14.54 16.45 -10.80
N GLY A 132 -15.79 16.82 -10.99
CA GLY A 132 -16.99 16.05 -10.64
C GLY A 132 -17.30 14.81 -11.50
N GLU A 133 -16.57 14.51 -12.57
CA GLU A 133 -16.84 13.34 -13.40
C GLU A 133 -16.18 12.08 -12.87
N ILE A 134 -16.94 10.99 -12.80
CA ILE A 134 -16.42 9.66 -12.48
C ILE A 134 -15.59 9.16 -13.66
N ARG A 135 -14.34 8.82 -13.40
CA ARG A 135 -13.40 8.28 -14.40
C ARG A 135 -13.30 6.76 -14.28
N LEU A 136 -12.99 6.10 -15.38
CA LEU A 136 -12.77 4.65 -15.39
C LEU A 136 -11.72 4.24 -14.33
N GLY A 137 -10.65 5.02 -14.17
CA GLY A 137 -9.61 4.81 -13.18
C GLY A 137 -10.10 4.78 -11.74
N ASP A 138 -11.22 5.44 -11.44
CA ASP A 138 -11.79 5.46 -10.09
C ASP A 138 -12.34 4.10 -9.69
N GLY A 139 -13.10 3.46 -10.58
CA GLY A 139 -13.63 2.12 -10.36
C GLY A 139 -12.51 1.07 -10.25
N ILE A 140 -11.50 1.16 -11.12
CA ILE A 140 -10.32 0.27 -11.09
C ILE A 140 -9.57 0.45 -9.77
N THR A 141 -9.37 1.68 -9.30
CA THR A 141 -8.70 1.97 -8.03
C THR A 141 -9.48 1.43 -6.83
N LEU A 142 -10.81 1.49 -6.82
CA LEU A 142 -11.62 0.88 -5.75
C LEU A 142 -11.46 -0.65 -5.71
N VAL A 143 -11.39 -1.33 -6.85
CA VAL A 143 -11.07 -2.77 -6.90
C VAL A 143 -9.69 -3.04 -6.31
N SER A 144 -8.70 -2.22 -6.66
CA SER A 144 -7.35 -2.31 -6.09
C SER A 144 -7.34 -2.15 -4.56
N SER A 145 -8.15 -1.24 -4.01
CA SER A 145 -8.25 -1.02 -2.55
C SER A 145 -8.76 -2.26 -1.81
N ILE A 146 -9.70 -3.01 -2.40
CA ILE A 146 -10.19 -4.28 -1.86
C ILE A 146 -9.09 -5.34 -1.89
N LEU A 147 -8.37 -5.47 -3.02
CA LEU A 147 -7.26 -6.42 -3.16
C LEU A 147 -6.14 -6.10 -2.17
N PHE A 148 -5.84 -4.82 -1.95
CA PHE A 148 -4.85 -4.40 -0.97
C PHE A 148 -5.28 -4.70 0.47
N THR A 149 -6.57 -4.54 0.77
CA THR A 149 -7.14 -4.99 2.06
C THR A 149 -6.92 -6.48 2.29
N LEU A 150 -7.19 -7.31 1.28
CA LEU A 150 -6.93 -8.75 1.37
C LEU A 150 -5.47 -9.05 1.65
N GLN A 151 -4.55 -8.33 1.02
CA GLN A 151 -3.10 -8.45 1.25
C GLN A 151 -2.74 -8.08 2.70
N ILE A 152 -3.21 -6.92 3.21
CA ILE A 152 -2.96 -6.49 4.60
C ILE A 152 -3.44 -7.56 5.58
N VAL A 153 -4.69 -8.03 5.45
CA VAL A 153 -5.28 -9.02 6.36
C VAL A 153 -4.60 -10.38 6.23
N PHE A 154 -4.20 -10.77 5.01
CA PHE A 154 -3.45 -12.01 4.78
C PHE A 154 -2.08 -11.97 5.48
N VAL A 155 -1.32 -10.88 5.33
CA VAL A 155 -0.04 -10.70 6.00
C VAL A 155 -0.24 -10.66 7.51
N GLY A 156 -1.15 -9.86 8.04
CA GLY A 156 -1.42 -9.77 9.47
C GLY A 156 -1.85 -11.10 10.11
N LYS A 157 -2.55 -11.98 9.35
CA LYS A 157 -2.93 -13.32 9.83
C LYS A 157 -1.75 -14.27 9.99
N HIS A 158 -0.78 -14.21 9.09
CA HIS A 158 0.31 -15.19 9.00
C HIS A 158 1.65 -14.67 9.57
N MET A 159 1.80 -13.34 9.71
CA MET A 159 3.01 -12.73 10.26
C MET A 159 3.20 -13.10 11.74
N LYS A 160 4.40 -13.56 12.09
CA LYS A 160 4.79 -13.92 13.46
C LYS A 160 5.95 -13.06 13.94
N LYS A 161 6.06 -12.85 15.26
CA LYS A 161 7.13 -12.03 15.86
C LYS A 161 8.54 -12.54 15.56
N GLU A 162 8.70 -13.85 15.52
CA GLU A 162 9.99 -14.54 15.32
C GLU A 162 10.42 -14.56 13.84
N MET A 163 9.53 -14.17 12.92
CA MET A 163 9.83 -14.19 11.48
C MET A 163 10.87 -13.13 11.13
N ASP A 164 11.91 -13.54 10.41
CA ASP A 164 12.88 -12.57 9.86
C ASP A 164 12.20 -11.70 8.80
N ILE A 165 12.14 -10.40 9.10
CA ILE A 165 11.40 -9.46 8.26
C ILE A 165 12.09 -9.21 6.92
N PHE A 166 13.41 -9.22 6.89
CA PHE A 166 14.17 -8.95 5.66
C PHE A 166 14.08 -10.15 4.71
N ALA A 167 14.18 -11.37 5.27
CA ALA A 167 13.99 -12.59 4.49
C ALA A 167 12.56 -12.70 3.95
N PHE A 168 11.54 -12.42 4.78
CA PHE A 168 10.14 -12.39 4.33
C PHE A 168 9.91 -11.34 3.24
N SER A 169 10.39 -10.11 3.45
CA SER A 169 10.22 -9.01 2.49
C SER A 169 10.94 -9.30 1.18
N PHE A 170 12.14 -9.89 1.23
CA PHE A 170 12.83 -10.36 0.02
C PHE A 170 11.96 -11.34 -0.78
N ILE A 171 11.45 -12.39 -0.13
CA ILE A 171 10.64 -13.42 -0.79
C ILE A 171 9.37 -12.79 -1.39
N GLN A 172 8.72 -11.91 -0.65
CA GLN A 172 7.54 -11.18 -1.07
C GLN A 172 7.83 -10.34 -2.33
N PHE A 173 8.91 -9.55 -2.30
CA PHE A 173 9.25 -8.66 -3.42
C PHE A 173 9.78 -9.44 -4.64
N ALA A 174 10.57 -10.49 -4.43
CA ALA A 174 11.04 -11.35 -5.51
C ALA A 174 9.86 -12.04 -6.21
N ALA A 175 8.91 -12.59 -5.45
CA ALA A 175 7.70 -13.19 -6.02
C ALA A 175 6.83 -12.17 -6.76
N ALA A 176 6.67 -10.95 -6.21
CA ALA A 176 5.95 -9.87 -6.86
C ALA A 176 6.62 -9.41 -8.16
N SER A 177 7.96 -9.32 -8.17
CA SER A 177 8.73 -8.96 -9.37
C SER A 177 8.61 -10.03 -10.45
N LEU A 178 8.79 -11.30 -10.11
CA LEU A 178 8.65 -12.43 -11.06
C LEU A 178 7.23 -12.53 -11.63
N PHE A 179 6.21 -12.35 -10.80
CA PHE A 179 4.82 -12.30 -11.27
C PHE A 179 4.60 -11.14 -12.24
N SER A 180 5.12 -9.96 -11.93
CA SER A 180 5.01 -8.77 -12.81
C SER A 180 5.80 -8.95 -14.10
N LEU A 181 6.96 -9.61 -14.05
CA LEU A 181 7.75 -9.95 -15.24
C LEU A 181 6.97 -10.92 -16.16
N ALA A 182 6.33 -11.93 -15.58
CA ALA A 182 5.53 -12.86 -16.37
C ALA A 182 4.39 -12.13 -17.11
N LEU A 183 3.69 -11.20 -16.43
CA LEU A 183 2.65 -10.38 -17.06
C LEU A 183 3.22 -9.43 -18.13
N LEU A 184 4.37 -8.80 -17.86
CA LEU A 184 5.06 -7.92 -18.81
C LEU A 184 5.38 -8.66 -20.12
N LEU A 185 5.96 -9.86 -20.01
CA LEU A 185 6.31 -10.69 -21.16
C LEU A 185 5.10 -11.18 -21.92
N LEU A 186 4.01 -11.55 -21.22
CA LEU A 186 2.76 -11.97 -21.83
C LEU A 186 2.07 -10.85 -22.60
N MET A 187 2.19 -9.61 -22.13
CA MET A 187 1.62 -8.43 -22.78
C MET A 187 2.52 -7.88 -23.90
N GLY A 188 3.76 -8.35 -24.04
CA GLY A 188 4.70 -7.88 -25.06
C GLY A 188 5.18 -6.43 -24.86
N GLU A 189 5.14 -5.94 -23.63
CA GLU A 189 5.45 -4.55 -23.28
C GLU A 189 6.97 -4.33 -23.08
N PRO A 190 7.46 -3.09 -23.28
CA PRO A 190 8.89 -2.80 -23.15
C PRO A 190 9.38 -2.97 -21.71
N LEU A 191 10.57 -3.58 -21.58
CA LEU A 191 11.22 -3.86 -20.30
C LEU A 191 12.00 -2.65 -19.76
N ILE A 192 12.57 -1.85 -20.65
CA ILE A 192 13.53 -0.79 -20.30
C ILE A 192 12.77 0.52 -20.02
N PRO A 193 13.01 1.18 -18.86
CA PRO A 193 12.40 2.47 -18.57
C PRO A 193 12.94 3.55 -19.53
N GLU A 194 12.04 4.30 -20.15
CA GLU A 194 12.37 5.38 -21.05
C GLU A 194 12.21 6.73 -20.36
N GLY A 195 13.26 7.56 -20.49
CA GLY A 195 13.27 8.91 -19.97
C GLY A 195 13.67 9.04 -18.49
N ARG A 196 14.12 10.24 -18.14
CA ARG A 196 14.63 10.56 -16.80
C ARG A 196 13.50 10.51 -15.76
N GLU A 197 12.36 11.08 -16.07
CA GLU A 197 11.20 11.14 -15.16
C GLU A 197 10.72 9.74 -14.78
N CYS A 198 10.60 8.84 -15.77
CA CYS A 198 10.26 7.44 -15.54
C CYS A 198 11.28 6.77 -14.61
N THR A 199 12.57 6.94 -14.88
CA THR A 199 13.64 6.34 -14.07
C THR A 199 13.61 6.83 -12.62
N GLU A 200 13.48 8.14 -12.40
CA GLU A 200 13.36 8.73 -11.07
C GLU A 200 12.13 8.19 -10.30
N GLY A 201 11.00 8.09 -10.99
CA GLY A 201 9.77 7.50 -10.43
C GLY A 201 9.98 6.04 -10.00
N VAL A 202 10.58 5.23 -10.85
CA VAL A 202 10.89 3.81 -10.57
C VAL A 202 11.86 3.65 -9.40
N LEU A 203 12.92 4.47 -9.33
CA LEU A 203 13.89 4.44 -8.24
C LEU A 203 13.23 4.79 -6.91
N PHE A 204 12.41 5.84 -6.86
CA PHE A 204 11.65 6.19 -5.66
C PHE A 204 10.72 5.05 -5.24
N LEU A 205 9.97 4.49 -6.19
CA LEU A 205 9.05 3.39 -5.93
C LEU A 205 9.76 2.13 -5.44
N GLY A 206 10.92 1.78 -6.00
CA GLY A 206 11.66 0.59 -5.62
C GLY A 206 12.33 0.71 -4.25
N ILE A 207 13.08 1.80 -4.05
CA ILE A 207 13.94 1.97 -2.87
C ILE A 207 13.13 2.43 -1.66
N LEU A 208 12.42 3.53 -1.77
CA LEU A 208 11.71 4.11 -0.63
C LEU A 208 10.32 3.51 -0.47
N ASN A 209 9.51 3.53 -1.52
CA ASN A 209 8.10 3.15 -1.45
C ASN A 209 7.91 1.63 -1.28
N THR A 210 8.82 0.81 -1.81
CA THR A 210 8.75 -0.66 -1.67
C THR A 210 9.72 -1.16 -0.62
N ALA A 211 11.02 -1.08 -0.80
CA ALA A 211 11.98 -1.69 0.11
C ALA A 211 11.85 -1.15 1.54
N ALA A 212 11.81 0.16 1.73
CA ALA A 212 11.70 0.75 3.06
C ALA A 212 10.26 0.66 3.60
N ALA A 213 9.27 1.22 2.89
CA ALA A 213 7.94 1.41 3.45
C ALA A 213 7.16 0.10 3.66
N PHE A 214 7.17 -0.85 2.70
CA PHE A 214 6.50 -2.16 2.91
C PHE A 214 7.20 -2.99 3.98
N THR A 215 8.53 -2.92 4.11
CA THR A 215 9.23 -3.62 5.20
C THR A 215 8.84 -3.06 6.57
N LEU A 216 8.75 -1.73 6.70
CA LEU A 216 8.24 -1.08 7.91
C LEU A 216 6.79 -1.46 8.23
N GLN A 217 5.92 -1.56 7.22
CA GLN A 217 4.55 -2.02 7.39
C GLN A 217 4.51 -3.49 7.83
N ASN A 218 5.23 -4.37 7.14
CA ASN A 218 5.31 -5.79 7.47
C ASN A 218 5.81 -5.99 8.91
N GLU A 219 6.83 -5.23 9.33
CA GLU A 219 7.33 -5.27 10.72
C GLU A 219 6.26 -4.81 11.72
N ALA A 220 5.54 -3.72 11.41
CA ALA A 220 4.47 -3.22 12.26
C ALA A 220 3.33 -4.24 12.41
N GLN A 221 3.04 -5.04 11.37
CA GLN A 221 2.01 -6.08 11.40
C GLN A 221 2.34 -7.25 12.35
N LYS A 222 3.56 -7.38 12.83
CA LYS A 222 3.92 -8.31 13.92
C LYS A 222 3.27 -7.93 15.25
N TYR A 223 2.96 -6.65 15.45
CA TYR A 223 2.59 -6.09 16.75
C TYR A 223 1.21 -5.45 16.79
N LEU A 224 0.70 -5.02 15.62
CA LEU A 224 -0.51 -4.23 15.51
C LEU A 224 -1.64 -4.99 14.78
N PRO A 225 -2.90 -4.80 15.20
CA PRO A 225 -4.06 -5.31 14.46
C PRO A 225 -4.18 -4.68 13.06
N ASP A 226 -4.76 -5.42 12.10
CA ASP A 226 -4.90 -4.99 10.71
C ASP A 226 -5.62 -3.64 10.57
N VAL A 227 -6.68 -3.42 11.38
CA VAL A 227 -7.43 -2.16 11.40
C VAL A 227 -6.55 -1.00 11.83
N THR A 228 -5.70 -1.18 12.84
CA THR A 228 -4.76 -0.13 13.28
C THR A 228 -3.71 0.16 12.22
N VAL A 229 -3.18 -0.89 11.58
CA VAL A 229 -2.22 -0.74 10.48
C VAL A 229 -2.87 0.04 9.34
N SER A 230 -4.06 -0.36 8.88
CA SER A 230 -4.76 0.32 7.78
C SER A 230 -5.12 1.77 8.10
N LEU A 231 -5.58 2.06 9.34
CA LEU A 231 -5.90 3.42 9.76
C LEU A 231 -4.70 4.36 9.76
N ILE A 232 -3.54 3.93 10.31
CA ILE A 232 -2.36 4.78 10.31
C ILE A 232 -1.80 4.93 8.89
N SER A 233 -1.78 3.84 8.12
CA SER A 233 -1.34 3.86 6.73
C SER A 233 -2.21 4.76 5.86
N SER A 234 -3.52 4.87 6.15
CA SER A 234 -4.44 5.72 5.38
C SER A 234 -4.07 7.21 5.38
N MET A 235 -3.20 7.66 6.28
CA MET A 235 -2.61 8.99 6.22
C MET A 235 -1.80 9.24 4.95
N GLU A 236 -1.47 8.19 4.19
CA GLU A 236 -0.89 8.33 2.85
C GLU A 236 -1.76 9.19 1.92
N SER A 237 -3.08 9.19 2.08
CA SER A 237 -3.98 10.05 1.29
C SER A 237 -3.76 11.54 1.58
N VAL A 238 -3.53 11.89 2.85
CA VAL A 238 -3.23 13.27 3.26
C VAL A 238 -1.87 13.70 2.71
N PHE A 239 -0.85 12.86 2.88
CA PHE A 239 0.48 13.13 2.34
C PHE A 239 0.49 13.12 0.81
N GLY A 240 -0.25 12.20 0.18
CA GLY A 240 -0.37 12.09 -1.27
C GLY A 240 -0.99 13.33 -1.91
N PHE A 241 -2.03 13.88 -1.27
CA PHE A 241 -2.60 15.15 -1.70
C PHE A 241 -1.59 16.29 -1.53
N LEU A 242 -0.92 16.39 -0.38
CA LEU A 242 0.10 17.43 -0.15
C LEU A 242 1.22 17.36 -1.19
N PHE A 243 1.78 16.19 -1.43
CA PHE A 243 2.82 16.03 -2.46
C PHE A 243 2.31 16.33 -3.86
N SER A 244 1.06 15.96 -4.16
CA SER A 244 0.43 16.32 -5.43
C SER A 244 0.25 17.83 -5.57
N CYS A 245 -0.16 18.53 -4.50
CA CYS A 245 -0.24 19.99 -4.50
C CYS A 245 1.13 20.65 -4.70
N LEU A 246 2.17 20.16 -4.02
CA LEU A 246 3.53 20.68 -4.14
C LEU A 246 4.12 20.45 -5.54
N TYR A 247 3.87 19.29 -6.13
CA TYR A 247 4.42 18.92 -7.44
C TYR A 247 3.69 19.62 -8.59
N TYR A 248 2.35 19.70 -8.53
CA TYR A 248 1.52 20.29 -9.59
C TYR A 248 1.11 21.74 -9.33
N GLY A 249 1.46 22.33 -8.17
CA GLY A 249 1.14 23.71 -7.83
C GLY A 249 -0.32 23.97 -7.45
N ASN A 250 -1.08 22.94 -7.09
CA ASN A 250 -2.49 23.08 -6.71
C ASN A 250 -2.63 23.68 -5.29
N PRO A 251 -3.66 24.54 -5.02
CA PRO A 251 -3.85 25.13 -3.70
C PRO A 251 -4.37 24.11 -2.68
N VAL A 252 -3.90 24.25 -1.44
CA VAL A 252 -4.45 23.52 -0.30
C VAL A 252 -5.81 24.11 0.09
N THR A 253 -6.85 23.30 0.08
CA THR A 253 -8.21 23.76 0.34
C THR A 253 -8.64 23.53 1.79
N LEU A 254 -9.66 24.31 2.26
CA LEU A 254 -10.27 24.08 3.57
C LEU A 254 -10.83 22.66 3.70
N ARG A 255 -11.40 22.09 2.63
CA ARG A 255 -11.90 20.71 2.59
C ARG A 255 -10.79 19.71 2.88
N PHE A 256 -9.60 19.94 2.36
CA PHE A 256 -8.43 19.12 2.66
C PHE A 256 -8.08 19.17 4.15
N LEU A 257 -8.05 20.34 4.75
CA LEU A 257 -7.74 20.49 6.18
C LEU A 257 -8.77 19.79 7.07
N LEU A 258 -10.06 19.98 6.79
CA LEU A 258 -11.14 19.33 7.55
C LEU A 258 -11.14 17.79 7.35
N GLY A 259 -10.94 17.33 6.13
CA GLY A 259 -10.87 15.90 5.84
C GLY A 259 -9.66 15.23 6.48
N GLY A 260 -8.48 15.88 6.45
CA GLY A 260 -7.29 15.44 7.16
C GLY A 260 -7.52 15.34 8.67
N ALA A 261 -8.17 16.34 9.26
CA ALA A 261 -8.52 16.33 10.69
C ALA A 261 -9.44 15.14 11.04
N LEU A 262 -10.41 14.79 10.18
CA LEU A 262 -11.26 13.61 10.37
C LEU A 262 -10.44 12.30 10.30
N CYS A 263 -9.48 12.21 9.40
CA CYS A 263 -8.58 11.04 9.33
C CYS A 263 -7.73 10.91 10.60
N PHE A 264 -7.19 12.00 11.14
CA PHE A 264 -6.48 11.98 12.43
C PHE A 264 -7.41 11.58 13.58
N MET A 265 -8.64 12.09 13.61
CA MET A 265 -9.65 11.75 14.62
C MET A 265 -10.00 10.25 14.55
N ALA A 266 -10.07 9.65 13.37
CA ALA A 266 -10.30 8.23 13.19
C ALA A 266 -9.20 7.38 13.88
N ILE A 267 -7.93 7.76 13.71
CA ILE A 267 -6.80 7.08 14.37
C ILE A 267 -6.92 7.20 15.89
N TRP A 268 -7.26 8.39 16.39
CA TRP A 268 -7.43 8.64 17.82
C TRP A 268 -8.58 7.81 18.41
N VAL A 269 -9.75 7.76 17.75
CA VAL A 269 -10.92 6.97 18.17
C VAL A 269 -10.59 5.48 18.26
N ASN A 270 -9.83 4.96 17.30
CA ASN A 270 -9.38 3.56 17.35
C ASN A 270 -8.38 3.32 18.49
N GLY A 271 -7.42 4.25 18.69
CA GLY A 271 -6.37 4.12 19.70
C GLY A 271 -6.84 4.35 21.14
N ALA A 272 -7.89 5.13 21.34
CA ALA A 272 -8.48 5.39 22.66
C ALA A 272 -9.15 4.16 23.30
N GLY A 273 -9.42 3.10 22.52
CA GLY A 273 -9.74 1.79 23.04
C GLY A 273 -8.44 1.07 23.38
N LYS A 274 -8.22 0.71 24.64
CA LYS A 274 -7.21 -0.28 24.99
C LYS A 274 -7.57 -1.61 24.28
N GLU A 275 -7.28 -1.71 22.99
CA GLU A 275 -7.22 -3.02 22.36
C GLU A 275 -6.06 -3.75 23.06
N LYS A 276 -6.44 -4.73 23.88
CA LYS A 276 -5.48 -5.70 24.43
C LYS A 276 -4.67 -6.19 23.23
N THR A 277 -3.38 -5.84 23.23
CA THR A 277 -2.39 -6.42 22.32
C THR A 277 -2.73 -7.89 22.18
N ARG A 278 -2.90 -8.39 20.96
CA ARG A 278 -3.20 -9.79 20.70
C ARG A 278 -2.24 -10.64 21.54
N PRO A 279 -2.68 -11.55 22.43
CA PRO A 279 -1.86 -12.67 22.78
C PRO A 279 -1.78 -13.51 21.50
N PHE A 280 -0.64 -13.45 20.82
CA PHE A 280 -0.34 -14.30 19.68
C PHE A 280 -0.11 -15.73 20.23
N GLY A 281 -0.97 -16.68 19.84
CA GLY A 281 -0.76 -18.10 20.08
C GLY A 281 -1.60 -18.65 21.24
N ALA A 282 -2.84 -18.98 21.00
CA ALA A 282 -3.48 -20.17 21.53
C ALA A 282 -4.04 -20.93 20.34
#